data_cb4ddc857db8ce02dccb3ed0aad09375
#
_entry.id   cb4ddc857db8ce02dccb3ed0aad09375
#
_cell.length_a   1.000
_cell.length_b   1.000
_cell.length_c   1.000
_cell.angle_alpha   90.00
_cell.angle_beta   90.00
_cell.angle_gamma   90.00
#
_symmetry.space_group_name_H-M   'P 1'
#
loop_
_entity.id
_entity.type
_entity.pdbx_description
1 polymer ?
#
loop_
_entity_poly.entity_id
_entity_poly.type
_entity_poly.pdbx_seq_one_letter_code
_entity_poly.pdbx_strand_id
1 'polypeptide(L)'
;MNIEQIKFDEKGLVPAIIQDYYTKEVLTLAYMNKESLEITLRDKKTCFYSRSRQELWLKGETSGNYQNVVSLKYDCDSDSLLVEVKK
;
A
#
# COMPACT_ATOMS: atom_id res chain seq x y z
N MET A 1 -4.65 -4.79 -11.66
CA MET A 1 -5.58 -3.88 -10.94
C MET A 1 -5.70 -2.57 -11.68
N ASN A 2 -6.90 -2.04 -11.74
CA ASN A 2 -7.14 -0.74 -12.36
C ASN A 2 -7.27 0.31 -11.25
N ILE A 3 -6.30 1.23 -11.17
CA ILE A 3 -6.29 2.27 -10.13
C ILE A 3 -7.53 3.15 -10.20
N GLU A 4 -8.10 3.34 -11.39
CA GLU A 4 -9.27 4.18 -11.56
C GLU A 4 -10.51 3.63 -10.86
N GLN A 5 -10.51 2.35 -10.52
CA GLN A 5 -11.62 1.73 -9.78
C GLN A 5 -11.50 1.92 -8.27
N ILE A 6 -10.36 2.38 -7.78
CA ILE A 6 -10.15 2.60 -6.35
C ILE A 6 -10.83 3.90 -5.94
N LYS A 7 -11.57 3.83 -4.86
CA LYS A 7 -12.26 5.00 -4.30
C LYS A 7 -11.38 5.63 -3.23
N PHE A 8 -10.65 6.67 -3.63
CA PHE A 8 -9.88 7.46 -2.67
C PHE A 8 -10.84 8.36 -1.89
N ASP A 9 -10.47 8.67 -0.65
CA ASP A 9 -11.29 9.56 0.15
C ASP A 9 -11.16 11.00 -0.32
N GLU A 10 -11.80 11.93 0.41
CA GLU A 10 -11.80 13.34 0.04
C GLU A 10 -10.42 13.98 0.07
N LYS A 11 -9.46 13.36 0.75
CA LYS A 11 -8.07 13.83 0.80
C LYS A 11 -7.19 13.11 -0.22
N GLY A 12 -7.78 12.24 -1.03
CA GLY A 12 -7.05 11.48 -2.03
C GLY A 12 -6.31 10.30 -1.46
N LEU A 13 -6.75 9.76 -0.33
CA LEU A 13 -6.09 8.64 0.35
C LEU A 13 -6.96 7.41 0.38
N VAL A 14 -6.32 6.24 0.40
CA VAL A 14 -6.98 4.96 0.60
C VAL A 14 -6.22 4.17 1.66
N PRO A 15 -6.92 3.58 2.65
CA PRO A 15 -6.23 2.76 3.64
C PRO A 15 -5.76 1.45 3.02
N ALA A 16 -4.59 1.01 3.43
CA ALA A 16 -3.97 -0.21 2.94
C ALA A 16 -3.55 -1.07 4.12
N ILE A 17 -4.07 -2.29 4.19
CA ILE A 17 -3.68 -3.25 5.21
C ILE A 17 -2.55 -4.08 4.61
N ILE A 18 -1.42 -4.10 5.30
CA ILE A 18 -0.23 -4.84 4.86
C ILE A 18 -0.15 -6.12 5.66
N GLN A 19 -0.14 -7.25 4.97
CA GLN A 19 -0.20 -8.57 5.58
C GLN A 19 0.96 -9.43 5.10
N ASP A 20 1.54 -10.20 6.02
CA ASP A 20 2.58 -11.16 5.65
C ASP A 20 1.96 -12.27 4.80
N TYR A 21 2.56 -12.53 3.64
CA TYR A 21 2.03 -13.52 2.71
C TYR A 21 2.03 -14.93 3.30
N TYR A 22 3.05 -15.28 4.06
CA TYR A 22 3.20 -16.64 4.59
C TYR A 22 2.40 -16.87 5.86
N THR A 23 2.49 -15.96 6.84
CA THR A 23 1.88 -16.14 8.15
C THR A 23 0.47 -15.59 8.24
N LYS A 24 0.10 -14.70 7.31
CA LYS A 24 -1.17 -13.96 7.31
C LYS A 24 -1.27 -12.99 8.47
N GLU A 25 -0.15 -12.70 9.12
CA GLU A 25 -0.13 -11.70 10.18
C GLU A 25 -0.26 -10.31 9.59
N VAL A 26 -1.09 -9.47 10.20
CA VAL A 26 -1.22 -8.08 9.79
C VAL A 26 -0.01 -7.32 10.31
N LEU A 27 0.75 -6.73 9.41
CA LEU A 27 1.99 -6.03 9.76
C LEU A 27 1.74 -4.57 10.10
N THR A 28 0.87 -3.91 9.34
CA THR A 28 0.57 -2.51 9.57
C THR A 28 -0.67 -2.10 8.77
N LEU A 29 -1.25 -0.97 9.18
CA LEU A 29 -2.24 -0.26 8.37
C LEU A 29 -1.63 1.08 8.02
N ALA A 30 -1.58 1.40 6.74
CA ALA A 30 -1.01 2.64 6.25
C ALA A 30 -1.92 3.24 5.20
N TYR A 31 -1.52 4.37 4.64
CA TYR A 31 -2.32 5.05 3.63
C TYR A 31 -1.53 5.20 2.35
N MET A 32 -2.23 5.17 1.23
CA MET A 32 -1.64 5.40 -0.08
C MET A 32 -2.43 6.49 -0.78
N ASN A 33 -1.74 7.36 -1.50
CA ASN A 33 -2.39 8.22 -2.47
C ASN A 33 -2.22 7.59 -3.85
N LYS A 34 -2.74 8.22 -4.88
CA LYS A 34 -2.67 7.66 -6.23
C LYS A 34 -1.23 7.42 -6.65
N GLU A 35 -0.34 8.36 -6.37
CA GLU A 35 1.07 8.26 -6.76
C GLU A 35 1.77 7.11 -6.04
N SER A 36 1.59 6.97 -4.73
CA SER A 36 2.22 5.88 -3.99
C SER A 36 1.68 4.52 -4.43
N LEU A 37 0.39 4.44 -4.74
CA LEU A 37 -0.20 3.20 -5.25
C LEU A 37 0.37 2.84 -6.62
N GLU A 38 0.55 3.83 -7.50
CA GLU A 38 1.17 3.59 -8.81
C GLU A 38 2.59 3.07 -8.67
N ILE A 39 3.37 3.64 -7.75
CA ILE A 39 4.74 3.19 -7.47
C ILE A 39 4.72 1.75 -6.93
N THR A 40 3.82 1.45 -6.00
CA THR A 40 3.69 0.11 -5.44
C THR A 40 3.40 -0.93 -6.52
N LEU A 41 2.50 -0.61 -7.43
CA LEU A 41 2.15 -1.51 -8.52
C LEU A 41 3.29 -1.68 -9.53
N ARG A 42 3.99 -0.58 -9.83
CA ARG A 42 5.09 -0.59 -10.80
C ARG A 42 6.30 -1.35 -10.26
N ASP A 43 6.72 -1.03 -9.04
CA ASP A 43 7.97 -1.53 -8.48
C ASP A 43 7.81 -2.80 -7.65
N LYS A 44 6.56 -3.20 -7.36
CA LYS A 44 6.27 -4.37 -6.52
C LYS A 44 6.89 -4.27 -5.14
N LYS A 45 7.02 -3.04 -4.63
CA LYS A 45 7.46 -2.75 -3.26
C LYS A 45 6.49 -1.74 -2.67
N THR A 46 6.19 -1.87 -1.37
CA THR A 46 5.20 -0.99 -0.76
C THR A 46 5.72 0.44 -0.65
N CYS A 47 4.94 1.35 -1.18
CA CYS A 47 5.18 2.79 -1.07
C CYS A 47 3.92 3.41 -0.46
N PHE A 48 4.10 4.16 0.62
CA PHE A 48 3.00 4.75 1.36
C PHE A 48 3.00 6.26 1.24
N TYR A 49 1.88 6.86 1.64
CA TYR A 49 1.81 8.31 1.82
C TYR A 49 1.75 8.61 3.32
N SER A 50 2.73 9.35 3.81
CA SER A 50 2.77 9.76 5.22
C SER A 50 1.86 10.97 5.42
N ARG A 51 0.78 10.80 6.21
CA ARG A 51 -0.16 11.87 6.46
C ARG A 51 0.45 12.98 7.30
N SER A 52 1.29 12.61 8.26
CA SER A 52 1.91 13.59 9.16
C SER A 52 2.99 14.43 8.48
N ARG A 53 3.77 13.81 7.58
CA ARG A 53 4.84 14.51 6.86
C ARG A 53 4.42 14.99 5.48
N GLN A 54 3.25 14.55 5.02
CA GLN A 54 2.70 14.90 3.70
C GLN A 54 3.69 14.59 2.57
N GLU A 55 4.28 13.39 2.62
CA GLU A 55 5.23 12.96 1.62
C GLU A 55 5.14 11.46 1.39
N LEU A 56 5.67 11.02 0.24
CA LEU A 56 5.75 9.59 -0.08
C LEU A 56 6.83 8.94 0.77
N TRP A 57 6.61 7.67 1.09
CA TRP A 57 7.54 6.90 1.90
C TRP A 57 7.63 5.47 1.36
N LEU A 58 8.78 5.13 0.78
CA LEU A 58 9.07 3.78 0.31
C LEU A 58 9.58 2.95 1.49
N LYS A 59 8.83 1.91 1.86
CA LYS A 59 9.20 1.06 2.99
C LYS A 59 10.53 0.36 2.69
N GLY A 60 11.48 0.47 3.61
CA GLY A 60 12.79 -0.15 3.45
C GLY A 60 13.84 0.76 2.79
N GLU A 61 13.45 1.95 2.37
CA GLU A 61 14.35 2.88 1.71
C GLU A 61 15.58 3.20 2.56
N THR A 62 15.38 3.35 3.86
CA THR A 62 16.48 3.67 4.79
C THR A 62 17.09 2.41 5.40
N SER A 63 16.25 1.44 5.78
CA SER A 63 16.69 0.24 6.51
C SER A 63 17.15 -0.89 5.58
N GLY A 64 16.78 -0.85 4.31
CA GLY A 64 17.02 -1.94 3.38
C GLY A 64 16.03 -3.08 3.48
N ASN A 65 15.06 -2.99 4.39
CA ASN A 65 14.06 -4.05 4.61
C ASN A 65 12.81 -3.77 3.80
N TYR A 66 12.89 -3.96 2.49
CA TYR A 66 11.77 -3.77 1.60
C TYR A 66 10.68 -4.80 1.83
N GLN A 67 9.43 -4.41 1.55
CA GLN A 67 8.31 -5.32 1.53
C GLN A 67 7.94 -5.58 0.08
N ASN A 68 8.19 -6.82 -0.38
CA ASN A 68 7.94 -7.19 -1.78
C ASN A 68 6.49 -7.62 -1.93
N VAL A 69 5.76 -6.97 -2.82
CA VAL A 69 4.34 -7.22 -3.02
C VAL A 69 4.13 -8.53 -3.76
N VAL A 70 3.35 -9.43 -3.15
CA VAL A 70 2.93 -10.68 -3.77
C VAL A 70 1.57 -10.51 -4.42
N SER A 71 0.63 -9.87 -3.71
CA SER A 71 -0.70 -9.61 -4.26
C SER A 71 -1.23 -8.31 -3.71
N LEU A 72 -2.10 -7.68 -4.46
CA LEU A 72 -2.78 -6.46 -4.03
C LEU A 72 -4.23 -6.57 -4.45
N LYS A 73 -5.12 -6.46 -3.48
CA LYS A 73 -6.57 -6.60 -3.67
C LYS A 73 -7.28 -5.40 -3.08
N TYR A 74 -8.48 -5.16 -3.55
CA TYR A 74 -9.35 -4.14 -2.96
C TYR A 74 -10.65 -4.80 -2.52
N ASP A 75 -11.32 -4.18 -1.54
CA ASP A 75 -12.54 -4.74 -0.99
C ASP A 75 -13.74 -4.53 -1.92
N CYS A 76 -14.91 -5.02 -1.51
CA CYS A 76 -16.10 -4.98 -2.38
C CYS A 76 -16.55 -3.55 -2.71
N ASP A 77 -16.22 -2.57 -1.85
CA ASP A 77 -16.56 -1.17 -2.09
C ASP A 77 -15.43 -0.40 -2.77
N SER A 78 -14.28 -1.05 -2.98
CA SER A 78 -13.08 -0.46 -3.61
C SER A 78 -12.51 0.73 -2.83
N ASP A 79 -12.73 0.76 -1.52
CA ASP A 79 -12.27 1.87 -0.66
C ASP A 79 -11.21 1.44 0.35
N SER A 80 -10.71 0.21 0.27
CA SER A 80 -9.65 -0.31 1.13
C SER A 80 -8.81 -1.29 0.33
N LEU A 81 -7.53 -1.39 0.67
CA LEU A 81 -6.61 -2.31 0.00
C LEU A 81 -6.09 -3.36 0.98
N LEU A 82 -5.89 -4.58 0.46
CA LEU A 82 -5.16 -5.63 1.16
C LEU A 82 -3.92 -5.95 0.33
N VAL A 83 -2.75 -5.74 0.92
CA VAL A 83 -1.47 -5.95 0.24
C VAL A 83 -0.73 -7.06 0.96
N GLU A 84 -0.56 -8.18 0.29
CA GLU A 84 0.22 -9.30 0.84
C GLU A 84 1.66 -9.16 0.38
N VAL A 85 2.59 -9.24 1.35
CA VAL A 85 4.00 -8.97 1.08
C VAL A 85 4.90 -10.08 1.63
N LYS A 86 6.08 -10.18 1.05
CA LYS A 86 7.20 -10.95 1.60
C LYS A 86 8.17 -9.95 2.21
N LYS A 87 8.43 -10.13 3.50
CA LYS A 87 9.39 -9.29 4.21
C LYS A 87 10.82 -9.66 3.84
#